data_5ba1c8288ff2dbda95f735a64f10fdee
#
_entry.id   5ba1c8288ff2dbda95f735a64f10fdee
#
_cell.length_a   1.000
_cell.length_b   1.000
_cell.length_c   1.000
_cell.angle_alpha   90.00
_cell.angle_beta   90.00
_cell.angle_gamma   90.00
#
_symmetry.space_group_name_H-M   'P 1'
#
loop_
_entity.id
_entity.type
_entity.pdbx_description
1 polymer ?
#
loop_
_entity_poly.entity_id
_entity_poly.type
_entity_poly.pdbx_seq_one_letter_code
_entity_poly.pdbx_strand_id
1 'polypeptide(L)'
;AGGLETAADVLVLDLEDGLPSGRKAEGRDRARRAAAHAPVWLRISAAGTLDGEDDLALGRELDDRLAGVVLAMCAGPADVAHVAASLPDGVPIVAMVESAAALLAAPAIAAHPATRRLAFGTGDFRRDTGMSADRLALSWPRAQLVVASAAAGIAGPIDGPCGPVDHARDAALHAVAMGFTGTLALQDAAVPGAHAGFTPAPDEVERARALLSASPDGPVDGSYAPTLARARALVERAEALAAL
;
A
#
# COMPACT_ATOMS: atom_id res chain seq x y z
N ALA A 1 -26.14 -10.78 8.90
CA ALA A 1 -24.87 -10.56 9.58
C ALA A 1 -23.82 -11.45 8.88
N GLY A 2 -23.30 -10.99 7.75
CA GLY A 2 -22.09 -11.56 7.17
C GLY A 2 -20.93 -10.79 7.77
N GLY A 3 -20.04 -11.45 8.53
CA GLY A 3 -18.83 -10.85 8.99
C GLY A 3 -17.98 -10.39 7.80
N LEU A 4 -17.12 -9.39 8.02
CA LEU A 4 -16.11 -8.95 7.05
C LEU A 4 -14.95 -9.98 7.05
N GLU A 5 -15.27 -11.27 6.82
CA GLU A 5 -14.26 -12.32 6.72
C GLU A 5 -13.54 -12.15 5.38
N THR A 6 -12.24 -11.91 5.44
CA THR A 6 -11.36 -11.83 4.28
C THR A 6 -10.03 -12.48 4.61
N ALA A 7 -9.36 -13.03 3.59
CA ALA A 7 -7.98 -13.51 3.72
C ALA A 7 -6.95 -12.37 3.61
N ALA A 8 -7.38 -11.13 3.35
CA ALA A 8 -6.47 -9.99 3.24
C ALA A 8 -5.98 -9.55 4.62
N ASP A 9 -4.72 -9.08 4.70
CA ASP A 9 -4.12 -8.56 5.93
C ASP A 9 -4.84 -7.29 6.43
N VAL A 10 -5.38 -6.50 5.49
CA VAL A 10 -6.15 -5.29 5.76
C VAL A 10 -7.34 -5.20 4.81
N LEU A 11 -8.54 -5.05 5.37
CA LEU A 11 -9.75 -4.73 4.62
C LEU A 11 -9.95 -3.22 4.60
N VAL A 12 -9.97 -2.65 3.40
CA VAL A 12 -10.24 -1.22 3.17
C VAL A 12 -11.67 -1.06 2.67
N LEU A 13 -12.49 -0.29 3.40
CA LEU A 13 -13.83 0.09 2.96
C LEU A 13 -13.74 1.27 2.02
N ASP A 14 -14.23 1.09 0.81
CA ASP A 14 -14.08 2.07 -0.26
C ASP A 14 -15.23 3.07 -0.28
N LEU A 15 -14.95 4.34 0.00
CA LEU A 15 -15.90 5.46 -0.10
C LEU A 15 -15.69 6.28 -1.39
N GLU A 16 -14.63 5.96 -2.15
CA GLU A 16 -14.28 6.67 -3.38
C GLU A 16 -14.95 5.98 -4.58
N ASP A 17 -14.25 5.32 -5.47
CA ASP A 17 -14.79 4.77 -6.71
C ASP A 17 -15.65 3.50 -6.54
N GLY A 18 -15.60 2.87 -5.38
CA GLY A 18 -16.41 1.69 -5.06
C GLY A 18 -17.94 1.96 -5.02
N LEU A 19 -18.35 3.24 -5.08
CA LEU A 19 -19.75 3.64 -5.05
C LEU A 19 -20.03 4.77 -6.04
N PRO A 20 -21.17 4.72 -6.77
CA PRO A 20 -21.63 5.87 -7.56
C PRO A 20 -21.80 7.12 -6.67
N SER A 21 -21.55 8.31 -7.24
CA SER A 21 -21.60 9.58 -6.50
C SER A 21 -22.88 9.79 -5.69
N GLY A 22 -24.05 9.40 -6.22
CA GLY A 22 -25.34 9.49 -5.50
C GLY A 22 -25.51 8.50 -4.34
N ARG A 23 -24.57 7.58 -4.10
CA ARG A 23 -24.64 6.56 -3.05
C ARG A 23 -23.51 6.66 -2.00
N LYS A 24 -22.74 7.72 -2.01
CA LYS A 24 -21.66 7.95 -1.05
C LYS A 24 -22.13 7.94 0.40
N ALA A 25 -23.28 8.57 0.68
CA ALA A 25 -23.89 8.55 2.02
C ALA A 25 -24.19 7.12 2.50
N GLU A 26 -24.71 6.25 1.62
CA GLU A 26 -24.93 4.83 1.94
C GLU A 26 -23.63 4.09 2.28
N GLY A 27 -22.53 4.41 1.56
CA GLY A 27 -21.21 3.88 1.86
C GLY A 27 -20.72 4.27 3.25
N ARG A 28 -20.85 5.56 3.58
CA ARG A 28 -20.52 6.07 4.92
C ARG A 28 -21.34 5.38 6.03
N ASP A 29 -22.64 5.17 5.79
CA ASP A 29 -23.49 4.42 6.74
C ASP A 29 -23.08 2.95 6.89
N ARG A 30 -22.62 2.30 5.82
CA ARG A 30 -22.08 0.95 5.89
C ARG A 30 -20.76 0.91 6.69
N ALA A 31 -19.89 1.90 6.49
CA ALA A 31 -18.63 2.01 7.23
C ALA A 31 -18.88 2.21 8.73
N ARG A 32 -19.86 3.05 9.15
CA ARG A 32 -20.28 3.18 10.55
C ARG A 32 -20.69 1.84 11.16
N ARG A 33 -21.53 1.08 10.43
CA ARG A 33 -21.97 -0.25 10.90
C ARG A 33 -20.83 -1.23 11.02
N ALA A 34 -19.88 -1.21 10.09
CA ALA A 34 -18.69 -2.06 10.16
C ALA A 34 -17.81 -1.69 11.35
N ALA A 35 -17.55 -0.40 11.56
CA ALA A 35 -16.76 0.12 12.66
C ALA A 35 -17.32 -0.22 14.05
N ALA A 36 -18.65 -0.44 14.17
CA ALA A 36 -19.24 -0.92 15.40
C ALA A 36 -18.77 -2.32 15.82
N HIS A 37 -18.21 -3.10 14.91
CA HIS A 37 -17.75 -4.47 15.16
C HIS A 37 -16.21 -4.58 15.29
N ALA A 38 -15.46 -3.81 14.50
CA ALA A 38 -13.99 -3.80 14.52
C ALA A 38 -13.47 -2.46 13.94
N PRO A 39 -12.24 -2.03 14.29
CA PRO A 39 -11.60 -0.90 13.65
C PRO A 39 -11.50 -1.08 12.13
N VAL A 40 -11.71 -0.01 11.38
CA VAL A 40 -11.81 -0.04 9.91
C VAL A 40 -10.76 0.85 9.24
N TRP A 41 -10.28 0.44 8.08
CA TRP A 41 -9.60 1.30 7.12
C TRP A 41 -10.61 1.84 6.13
N LEU A 42 -10.48 3.12 5.77
CA LEU A 42 -11.32 3.77 4.77
C LEU A 42 -10.47 4.22 3.58
N ARG A 43 -10.90 3.94 2.34
CA ARG A 43 -10.43 4.74 1.21
C ARG A 43 -11.37 5.93 1.09
N ILE A 44 -10.80 7.13 1.30
CA ILE A 44 -11.52 8.40 1.28
C ILE A 44 -11.33 9.10 -0.06
N SER A 45 -12.30 9.91 -0.45
CA SER A 45 -12.27 10.74 -1.64
C SER A 45 -11.18 11.82 -1.55
N ALA A 46 -10.83 12.42 -2.69
CA ALA A 46 -9.79 13.46 -2.79
C ALA A 46 -10.01 14.58 -1.76
N ALA A 47 -8.91 15.04 -1.15
CA ALA A 47 -8.93 16.15 -0.20
C ALA A 47 -9.52 17.42 -0.82
N GLY A 48 -10.27 18.18 -0.04
CA GLY A 48 -10.90 19.43 -0.47
C GLY A 48 -12.11 19.28 -1.39
N THR A 49 -12.55 18.07 -1.69
CA THR A 49 -13.83 17.81 -2.37
C THR A 49 -14.97 17.67 -1.34
N LEU A 50 -16.22 17.89 -1.76
CA LEU A 50 -17.37 17.71 -0.86
C LEU A 50 -17.44 16.29 -0.29
N ASP A 51 -17.25 15.28 -1.13
CA ASP A 51 -17.20 13.88 -0.68
C ASP A 51 -16.02 13.62 0.27
N GLY A 52 -14.84 14.19 -0.01
CA GLY A 52 -13.68 14.09 0.85
C GLY A 52 -13.91 14.69 2.24
N GLU A 53 -14.52 15.86 2.32
CA GLU A 53 -14.86 16.51 3.60
C GLU A 53 -15.90 15.71 4.41
N ASP A 54 -16.90 15.14 3.73
CA ASP A 54 -17.86 14.24 4.36
C ASP A 54 -17.21 12.93 4.83
N ASP A 55 -16.25 12.39 4.08
CA ASP A 55 -15.49 11.19 4.47
C ASP A 55 -14.58 11.48 5.68
N LEU A 56 -13.96 12.65 5.71
CA LEU A 56 -13.19 13.14 6.88
C LEU A 56 -14.08 13.38 8.10
N ALA A 57 -15.31 13.86 7.90
CA ALA A 57 -16.28 13.99 8.99
C ALA A 57 -16.63 12.63 9.60
N LEU A 58 -16.82 11.61 8.76
CA LEU A 58 -16.97 10.23 9.23
C LEU A 58 -15.72 9.75 9.98
N GLY A 59 -14.52 10.01 9.45
CA GLY A 59 -13.27 9.63 10.11
C GLY A 59 -13.16 10.20 11.55
N ARG A 60 -13.52 11.47 11.73
CA ARG A 60 -13.59 12.10 13.08
C ARG A 60 -14.64 11.45 13.99
N GLU A 61 -15.81 11.10 13.45
CA GLU A 61 -16.87 10.41 14.18
C GLU A 61 -16.45 9.02 14.66
N LEU A 62 -15.68 8.29 13.86
CA LEU A 62 -15.21 6.94 14.19
C LEU A 62 -14.16 6.91 15.28
N ASP A 63 -13.35 7.97 15.43
CA ASP A 63 -12.32 8.13 16.45
C ASP A 63 -11.40 6.90 16.57
N ASP A 64 -11.36 6.23 17.71
CA ASP A 64 -10.55 5.02 17.96
C ASP A 64 -10.91 3.81 17.11
N ARG A 65 -12.04 3.87 16.39
CA ARG A 65 -12.49 2.87 15.43
C ARG A 65 -11.94 3.11 14.01
N LEU A 66 -11.26 4.21 13.76
CA LEU A 66 -10.56 4.46 12.50
C LEU A 66 -9.14 3.92 12.58
N ALA A 67 -8.89 2.77 11.98
CA ALA A 67 -7.55 2.15 11.96
C ALA A 67 -6.58 2.84 11.00
N GLY A 68 -7.08 3.54 9.99
CA GLY A 68 -6.29 4.30 9.03
C GLY A 68 -7.08 4.72 7.81
N VAL A 69 -6.46 5.54 6.97
CA VAL A 69 -7.06 6.00 5.72
C VAL A 69 -6.14 5.76 4.52
N VAL A 70 -6.77 5.46 3.38
CA VAL A 70 -6.16 5.52 2.06
C VAL A 70 -6.70 6.76 1.38
N LEU A 71 -5.86 7.77 1.18
CA LEU A 71 -6.24 9.03 0.54
C LEU A 71 -6.17 8.87 -0.98
N ALA A 72 -7.31 8.81 -1.64
CA ALA A 72 -7.40 8.79 -3.10
C ALA A 72 -7.00 10.15 -3.69
N MET A 73 -6.53 10.14 -4.93
CA MET A 73 -6.18 11.33 -5.74
C MET A 73 -5.27 12.33 -5.01
N CYS A 74 -4.37 11.84 -4.14
CA CYS A 74 -3.42 12.67 -3.43
C CYS A 74 -2.49 13.38 -4.42
N ALA A 75 -2.61 14.69 -4.57
CA ALA A 75 -1.83 15.48 -5.52
C ALA A 75 -0.51 16.02 -4.93
N GLY A 76 -0.41 16.09 -3.59
CA GLY A 76 0.79 16.63 -2.96
C GLY A 76 0.78 16.53 -1.42
N PRO A 77 1.87 16.98 -0.77
CA PRO A 77 1.98 16.92 0.69
C PRO A 77 0.93 17.79 1.42
N ALA A 78 0.38 18.80 0.76
CA ALA A 78 -0.68 19.63 1.32
C ALA A 78 -1.97 18.84 1.56
N ASP A 79 -2.30 17.87 0.69
CA ASP A 79 -3.46 17.01 0.85
C ASP A 79 -3.28 16.09 2.06
N VAL A 80 -2.08 15.53 2.23
CA VAL A 80 -1.74 14.73 3.41
C VAL A 80 -1.84 15.56 4.68
N ALA A 81 -1.31 16.81 4.65
CA ALA A 81 -1.40 17.73 5.78
C ALA A 81 -2.86 18.07 6.15
N HIS A 82 -3.71 18.33 5.14
CA HIS A 82 -5.14 18.60 5.34
C HIS A 82 -5.85 17.41 5.99
N VAL A 83 -5.62 16.20 5.47
CA VAL A 83 -6.21 14.97 6.01
C VAL A 83 -5.72 14.72 7.44
N ALA A 84 -4.41 14.85 7.69
CA ALA A 84 -3.84 14.65 9.03
C ALA A 84 -4.38 15.64 10.06
N ALA A 85 -4.57 16.90 9.66
CA ALA A 85 -5.16 17.93 10.56
C ALA A 85 -6.67 17.73 10.79
N SER A 86 -7.34 16.95 9.94
CA SER A 86 -8.79 16.71 9.99
C SER A 86 -9.17 15.43 10.71
N LEU A 87 -8.24 14.55 11.01
CA LEU A 87 -8.47 13.25 11.66
C LEU A 87 -7.91 13.21 13.07
N PRO A 88 -8.29 12.23 13.90
CA PRO A 88 -7.65 12.00 15.19
C PRO A 88 -6.13 11.84 15.06
N ASP A 89 -5.39 12.27 16.08
CA ASP A 89 -3.94 12.22 16.10
C ASP A 89 -3.41 10.81 15.90
N GLY A 90 -2.42 10.68 15.03
CA GLY A 90 -1.73 9.41 14.81
C GLY A 90 -2.42 8.45 13.84
N VAL A 91 -3.57 8.80 13.25
CA VAL A 91 -4.21 7.97 12.21
C VAL A 91 -3.26 7.83 11.01
N PRO A 92 -2.85 6.59 10.63
CA PRO A 92 -1.93 6.38 9.53
C PRO A 92 -2.58 6.69 8.18
N ILE A 93 -1.85 7.39 7.32
CA ILE A 93 -2.29 7.76 5.97
C ILE A 93 -1.48 6.98 4.94
N VAL A 94 -2.17 6.25 4.07
CA VAL A 94 -1.63 5.70 2.83
C VAL A 94 -2.02 6.66 1.70
N ALA A 95 -1.04 7.34 1.09
CA ALA A 95 -1.30 8.29 0.01
C ALA A 95 -1.30 7.56 -1.35
N MET A 96 -2.41 7.61 -2.09
CA MET A 96 -2.48 7.06 -3.45
C MET A 96 -1.90 8.04 -4.46
N VAL A 97 -0.85 7.59 -5.13
CA VAL A 97 -0.23 8.27 -6.26
C VAL A 97 -0.82 7.71 -7.55
N GLU A 98 -1.67 8.49 -8.18
CA GLU A 98 -2.48 8.03 -9.32
C GLU A 98 -2.67 9.09 -10.40
N SER A 99 -1.77 10.10 -10.42
CA SER A 99 -1.64 11.07 -11.50
C SER A 99 -0.17 11.39 -11.77
N ALA A 100 0.14 11.98 -12.93
CA ALA A 100 1.47 12.44 -13.28
C ALA A 100 1.99 13.49 -12.27
N ALA A 101 1.14 14.43 -11.88
CA ALA A 101 1.48 15.46 -10.90
C ALA A 101 1.83 14.85 -9.53
N ALA A 102 1.01 13.89 -9.05
CA ALA A 102 1.25 13.15 -7.82
C ALA A 102 2.57 12.38 -7.87
N LEU A 103 2.87 11.73 -9.01
CA LEU A 103 4.12 10.99 -9.18
C LEU A 103 5.34 11.90 -9.06
N LEU A 104 5.29 13.10 -9.66
CA LEU A 104 6.38 14.09 -9.55
C LEU A 104 6.49 14.64 -8.12
N ALA A 105 5.41 14.70 -7.37
CA ALA A 105 5.37 15.11 -5.97
C ALA A 105 5.64 13.96 -4.97
N ALA A 106 5.76 12.70 -5.43
CA ALA A 106 5.86 11.52 -4.58
C ALA A 106 6.97 11.62 -3.49
N PRO A 107 8.16 12.18 -3.75
CA PRO A 107 9.16 12.38 -2.70
C PRO A 107 8.67 13.28 -1.56
N ALA A 108 7.97 14.37 -1.89
CA ALA A 108 7.44 15.30 -0.89
C ALA A 108 6.24 14.71 -0.13
N ILE A 109 5.37 13.95 -0.83
CA ILE A 109 4.27 13.19 -0.22
C ILE A 109 4.83 12.17 0.76
N ALA A 110 5.83 11.37 0.35
CA ALA A 110 6.45 10.35 1.18
C ALA A 110 7.15 10.95 2.42
N ALA A 111 7.78 12.11 2.29
CA ALA A 111 8.48 12.77 3.38
C ALA A 111 7.56 13.44 4.40
N HIS A 112 6.25 13.54 4.15
CA HIS A 112 5.32 14.13 5.11
C HIS A 112 5.16 13.21 6.33
N PRO A 113 5.26 13.73 7.59
CA PRO A 113 5.28 12.91 8.81
C PRO A 113 4.07 11.99 8.99
N ALA A 114 2.90 12.39 8.49
CA ALA A 114 1.69 11.60 8.56
C ALA A 114 1.58 10.53 7.45
N THR A 115 2.46 10.56 6.43
CA THR A 115 2.47 9.53 5.39
C THR A 115 3.06 8.23 5.94
N ARG A 116 2.22 7.23 6.07
CA ARG A 116 2.68 5.89 6.50
C ARG A 116 3.25 5.09 5.35
N ARG A 117 2.62 5.17 4.17
CA ARG A 117 3.03 4.46 2.93
C ARG A 117 2.52 5.21 1.70
N LEU A 118 3.13 4.95 0.56
CA LEU A 118 2.57 5.28 -0.73
C LEU A 118 1.80 4.08 -1.30
N ALA A 119 0.77 4.33 -2.11
CA ALA A 119 0.11 3.32 -2.93
C ALA A 119 0.08 3.79 -4.38
N PHE A 120 0.12 2.87 -5.34
CA PHE A 120 0.07 3.18 -6.77
C PHE A 120 -1.33 2.92 -7.33
N GLY A 121 -2.08 3.96 -7.66
CA GLY A 121 -3.37 3.86 -8.35
C GLY A 121 -3.18 3.70 -9.86
N THR A 122 -2.83 2.50 -10.32
CA THR A 122 -2.44 2.23 -11.72
C THR A 122 -3.55 2.54 -12.73
N GLY A 123 -4.82 2.40 -12.34
CA GLY A 123 -5.97 2.68 -13.21
C GLY A 123 -6.04 4.15 -13.59
N ASP A 124 -6.13 4.99 -12.58
CA ASP A 124 -6.23 6.45 -12.74
C ASP A 124 -4.96 7.06 -13.29
N PHE A 125 -3.80 6.57 -12.87
CA PHE A 125 -2.52 6.98 -13.43
C PHE A 125 -2.45 6.76 -14.96
N ARG A 126 -2.93 5.61 -15.42
CA ARG A 126 -2.99 5.32 -16.86
C ARG A 126 -4.01 6.18 -17.60
N ARG A 127 -5.14 6.48 -16.96
CA ARG A 127 -6.14 7.41 -17.50
C ARG A 127 -5.56 8.82 -17.66
N ASP A 128 -4.80 9.28 -16.68
CA ASP A 128 -4.18 10.61 -16.68
C ASP A 128 -3.04 10.72 -17.71
N THR A 129 -2.19 9.70 -17.80
CA THR A 129 -0.95 9.73 -18.62
C THR A 129 -1.10 9.15 -20.02
N GLY A 130 -2.15 8.39 -20.29
CA GLY A 130 -2.30 7.60 -21.52
C GLY A 130 -1.38 6.37 -21.60
N MET A 131 -0.65 6.03 -20.55
CA MET A 131 0.23 4.86 -20.55
C MET A 131 -0.56 3.56 -20.60
N SER A 132 -0.01 2.55 -21.25
CA SER A 132 -0.58 1.19 -21.30
C SER A 132 -0.43 0.46 -19.95
N ALA A 133 -1.10 -0.68 -19.80
CA ALA A 133 -0.92 -1.57 -18.66
C ALA A 133 0.38 -2.40 -18.70
N ASP A 134 1.17 -2.24 -19.76
CA ASP A 134 2.41 -2.98 -19.93
C ASP A 134 3.40 -2.72 -18.77
N ARG A 135 4.09 -3.78 -18.33
CA ARG A 135 5.03 -3.69 -17.21
C ARG A 135 6.18 -2.73 -17.47
N LEU A 136 6.67 -2.68 -18.72
CA LEU A 136 7.76 -1.77 -19.10
C LEU A 136 7.29 -0.31 -19.08
N ALA A 137 6.08 -0.03 -19.59
CA ALA A 137 5.50 1.32 -19.57
C ALA A 137 5.36 1.86 -18.14
N LEU A 138 4.98 0.99 -17.18
CA LEU A 138 4.79 1.36 -15.78
C LEU A 138 6.02 1.11 -14.90
N SER A 139 7.17 0.73 -15.44
CA SER A 139 8.38 0.44 -14.66
C SER A 139 8.96 1.70 -14.00
N TRP A 140 9.01 2.82 -14.74
CA TRP A 140 9.52 4.07 -14.20
C TRP A 140 8.65 4.66 -13.08
N PRO A 141 7.32 4.78 -13.21
CA PRO A 141 6.46 5.20 -12.11
C PRO A 141 6.64 4.33 -10.85
N ARG A 142 6.68 3.01 -11.01
CA ARG A 142 6.91 2.08 -9.90
C ARG A 142 8.26 2.32 -9.22
N ALA A 143 9.33 2.40 -10.00
CA ALA A 143 10.67 2.65 -9.47
C ALA A 143 10.73 3.98 -8.70
N GLN A 144 10.06 5.02 -9.20
CA GLN A 144 10.03 6.32 -8.53
C GLN A 144 9.34 6.25 -7.16
N LEU A 145 8.23 5.52 -7.03
CA LEU A 145 7.55 5.33 -5.74
C LEU A 145 8.41 4.56 -4.74
N VAL A 146 9.12 3.52 -5.19
CA VAL A 146 10.04 2.76 -4.35
C VAL A 146 11.19 3.65 -3.85
N VAL A 147 11.80 4.42 -4.75
CA VAL A 147 12.89 5.35 -4.39
C VAL A 147 12.38 6.45 -3.45
N ALA A 148 11.19 7.01 -3.68
CA ALA A 148 10.60 8.03 -2.80
C ALA A 148 10.33 7.47 -1.39
N SER A 149 9.77 6.26 -1.30
CA SER A 149 9.52 5.59 -0.01
C SER A 149 10.82 5.31 0.74
N ALA A 150 11.83 4.77 0.05
CA ALA A 150 13.15 4.49 0.64
C ALA A 150 13.85 5.77 1.12
N ALA A 151 13.81 6.83 0.33
CA ALA A 151 14.42 8.13 0.67
C ALA A 151 13.74 8.78 1.90
N ALA A 152 12.44 8.57 2.07
CA ALA A 152 11.68 9.06 3.22
C ALA A 152 11.79 8.14 4.46
N GLY A 153 12.42 6.96 4.34
CA GLY A 153 12.53 5.99 5.44
C GLY A 153 11.19 5.33 5.83
N ILE A 154 10.21 5.34 4.93
CA ILE A 154 8.91 4.67 5.15
C ILE A 154 8.92 3.28 4.50
N ALA A 155 7.96 2.44 4.88
CA ALA A 155 7.80 1.11 4.28
C ALA A 155 7.63 1.19 2.75
N GLY A 156 8.10 0.16 2.04
CA GLY A 156 7.95 0.08 0.59
C GLY A 156 6.50 0.25 0.14
N PRO A 157 6.24 0.79 -1.06
CA PRO A 157 4.89 1.15 -1.50
C PRO A 157 4.00 -0.07 -1.71
N ILE A 158 2.68 0.16 -1.78
CA ILE A 158 1.65 -0.79 -2.16
C ILE A 158 1.41 -0.66 -3.66
N ASP A 159 1.57 -1.75 -4.44
CA ASP A 159 1.30 -1.74 -5.88
C ASP A 159 -0.21 -1.68 -6.16
N GLY A 160 -0.55 -1.30 -7.36
CA GLY A 160 -1.93 -1.30 -7.86
C GLY A 160 -2.57 -2.69 -7.83
N PRO A 161 -3.85 -2.81 -8.21
CA PRO A 161 -4.54 -4.08 -8.11
C PRO A 161 -3.79 -5.22 -8.79
N CYS A 162 -3.65 -6.34 -8.09
CA CYS A 162 -2.94 -7.52 -8.57
C CYS A 162 -3.60 -8.22 -9.78
N GLY A 163 -4.68 -7.64 -10.31
CA GLY A 163 -5.38 -8.12 -11.48
C GLY A 163 -6.27 -9.33 -11.21
N PRO A 164 -6.63 -10.10 -12.25
CA PRO A 164 -7.44 -11.32 -12.12
C PRO A 164 -6.78 -12.35 -11.22
N VAL A 165 -7.60 -13.22 -10.60
CA VAL A 165 -7.17 -14.26 -9.65
C VAL A 165 -6.01 -15.10 -10.17
N ASP A 166 -6.09 -15.55 -11.42
CA ASP A 166 -5.07 -16.41 -12.03
C ASP A 166 -3.70 -15.70 -12.25
N HIS A 167 -3.68 -14.39 -12.22
CA HIS A 167 -2.47 -13.57 -12.39
C HIS A 167 -1.95 -12.94 -11.10
N ALA A 168 -2.67 -13.07 -9.99
CA ALA A 168 -2.37 -12.39 -8.74
C ALA A 168 -0.96 -12.73 -8.21
N ARG A 169 -0.56 -14.01 -8.27
CA ARG A 169 0.78 -14.44 -7.85
C ARG A 169 1.89 -13.82 -8.71
N ASP A 170 1.72 -13.84 -10.03
CA ASP A 170 2.72 -13.30 -10.96
C ASP A 170 2.83 -11.76 -10.85
N ALA A 171 1.70 -11.07 -10.62
CA ALA A 171 1.68 -9.64 -10.34
C ALA A 171 2.41 -9.32 -9.02
N ALA A 172 2.19 -10.09 -7.96
CA ALA A 172 2.85 -9.92 -6.68
C ALA A 172 4.37 -10.19 -6.76
N LEU A 173 4.79 -11.23 -7.48
CA LEU A 173 6.22 -11.49 -7.75
C LEU A 173 6.87 -10.32 -8.50
N HIS A 174 6.18 -9.74 -9.48
CA HIS A 174 6.65 -8.56 -10.18
C HIS A 174 6.76 -7.35 -9.24
N ALA A 175 5.76 -7.11 -8.41
CA ALA A 175 5.77 -6.04 -7.41
C ALA A 175 6.96 -6.19 -6.45
N VAL A 176 7.21 -7.38 -5.93
CA VAL A 176 8.39 -7.69 -5.09
C VAL A 176 9.69 -7.40 -5.83
N ALA A 177 9.81 -7.82 -7.09
CA ALA A 177 11.01 -7.57 -7.89
C ALA A 177 11.26 -6.07 -8.12
N MET A 178 10.19 -5.25 -8.15
CA MET A 178 10.28 -3.79 -8.24
C MET A 178 10.54 -3.11 -6.89
N GLY A 179 10.47 -3.81 -5.74
CA GLY A 179 10.67 -3.25 -4.41
C GLY A 179 9.39 -2.86 -3.66
N PHE A 180 8.23 -3.27 -4.15
CA PHE A 180 6.96 -3.11 -3.44
C PHE A 180 6.84 -4.14 -2.31
N THR A 181 6.11 -3.79 -1.26
CA THR A 181 5.93 -4.64 -0.07
C THR A 181 4.46 -4.96 0.21
N GLY A 182 3.59 -4.73 -0.75
CA GLY A 182 2.17 -5.05 -0.71
C GLY A 182 1.51 -4.76 -2.06
N THR A 183 0.28 -5.21 -2.22
CA THR A 183 -0.56 -4.92 -3.39
C THR A 183 -2.01 -4.75 -2.98
N LEU A 184 -2.77 -4.00 -3.76
CA LEU A 184 -4.21 -3.94 -3.64
C LEU A 184 -4.84 -5.20 -4.26
N ALA A 185 -5.90 -5.72 -3.66
CA ALA A 185 -6.74 -6.76 -4.22
C ALA A 185 -8.19 -6.27 -4.28
N LEU A 186 -8.81 -6.31 -5.47
CA LEU A 186 -10.20 -5.93 -5.65
C LEU A 186 -11.16 -7.10 -5.42
N GLN A 187 -10.63 -8.31 -5.34
CA GLN A 187 -11.39 -9.55 -5.15
C GLN A 187 -10.68 -10.39 -4.09
N ASP A 188 -11.43 -10.84 -3.12
CA ASP A 188 -10.92 -11.67 -2.03
C ASP A 188 -10.26 -12.97 -2.55
N ALA A 189 -10.80 -13.56 -3.61
CA ALA A 189 -10.23 -14.73 -4.28
C ALA A 189 -8.81 -14.52 -4.84
N ALA A 190 -8.36 -13.28 -5.06
CA ALA A 190 -7.00 -12.99 -5.53
C ALA A 190 -5.96 -12.96 -4.38
N VAL A 191 -6.41 -12.80 -3.14
CA VAL A 191 -5.54 -12.65 -1.96
C VAL A 191 -4.59 -13.82 -1.76
N PRO A 192 -5.00 -15.10 -1.83
CA PRO A 192 -4.08 -16.23 -1.67
C PRO A 192 -2.95 -16.23 -2.71
N GLY A 193 -3.26 -15.85 -3.96
CA GLY A 193 -2.26 -15.69 -5.02
C GLY A 193 -1.27 -14.57 -4.73
N ALA A 194 -1.76 -13.43 -4.26
CA ALA A 194 -0.92 -12.30 -3.86
C ALA A 194 0.01 -12.68 -2.69
N HIS A 195 -0.52 -13.31 -1.64
CA HIS A 195 0.29 -13.81 -0.52
C HIS A 195 1.39 -14.76 -0.99
N ALA A 196 1.05 -15.73 -1.86
CA ALA A 196 2.02 -16.67 -2.41
C ALA A 196 3.14 -15.99 -3.23
N GLY A 197 2.87 -14.80 -3.82
CA GLY A 197 3.88 -14.01 -4.51
C GLY A 197 4.75 -13.16 -3.59
N PHE A 198 4.20 -12.64 -2.50
CA PHE A 198 4.96 -11.86 -1.51
C PHE A 198 5.74 -12.72 -0.53
N THR A 199 5.32 -13.95 -0.28
CA THR A 199 6.00 -14.86 0.66
C THR A 199 7.29 -15.40 0.03
N PRO A 200 8.47 -15.20 0.66
CA PRO A 200 9.71 -15.79 0.17
C PRO A 200 9.66 -17.31 0.18
N ALA A 201 10.29 -17.93 -0.81
CA ALA A 201 10.35 -19.40 -0.86
C ALA A 201 11.17 -19.95 0.34
N PRO A 202 10.75 -21.09 0.95
CA PRO A 202 11.42 -21.64 2.12
C PRO A 202 12.92 -21.89 1.92
N ASP A 203 13.31 -22.35 0.74
CA ASP A 203 14.70 -22.60 0.38
C ASP A 203 15.51 -21.29 0.21
N GLU A 204 14.88 -20.18 -0.19
CA GLU A 204 15.51 -18.85 -0.21
C GLU A 204 15.77 -18.36 1.21
N VAL A 205 14.81 -18.54 2.12
CA VAL A 205 14.93 -18.16 3.53
C VAL A 205 16.04 -18.99 4.21
N GLU A 206 16.09 -20.30 3.94
CA GLU A 206 17.12 -21.17 4.48
C GLU A 206 18.53 -20.77 3.99
N ARG A 207 18.70 -20.52 2.69
CA ARG A 207 19.96 -20.00 2.14
C ARG A 207 20.35 -18.65 2.75
N ALA A 208 19.40 -17.75 2.95
CA ALA A 208 19.66 -16.46 3.57
C ALA A 208 20.12 -16.62 5.04
N ARG A 209 19.47 -17.47 5.82
CA ARG A 209 19.87 -17.78 7.19
C ARG A 209 21.26 -18.41 7.27
N ALA A 210 21.54 -19.37 6.39
CA ALA A 210 22.88 -19.98 6.31
C ALA A 210 23.96 -18.94 5.99
N LEU A 211 23.70 -18.02 5.06
CA LEU A 211 24.62 -16.93 4.73
C LEU A 211 24.86 -15.98 5.91
N LEU A 212 23.82 -15.66 6.67
CA LEU A 212 23.91 -14.76 7.84
C LEU A 212 24.67 -15.40 9.01
N SER A 213 24.66 -16.73 9.12
CA SER A 213 25.37 -17.47 10.15
C SER A 213 26.82 -17.84 9.77
N ALA A 214 27.17 -17.73 8.48
CA ALA A 214 28.50 -18.02 8.00
C ALA A 214 29.48 -16.90 8.38
N SER A 215 30.70 -17.31 8.84
CA SER A 215 31.84 -16.41 8.98
C SER A 215 32.73 -16.55 7.75
N PRO A 216 33.17 -15.48 7.11
CA PRO A 216 34.11 -15.62 5.98
C PRO A 216 35.48 -16.09 6.43
N ASP A 217 36.03 -17.07 5.74
CA ASP A 217 37.38 -17.64 6.03
C ASP A 217 38.52 -16.76 5.50
N GLY A 218 38.24 -15.54 5.02
CA GLY A 218 39.26 -14.66 4.43
C GLY A 218 38.75 -13.27 4.08
N PRO A 219 39.54 -12.50 3.31
CA PRO A 219 39.16 -11.18 2.86
C PRO A 219 37.83 -11.21 2.06
N VAL A 220 36.93 -10.27 2.34
CA VAL A 220 35.67 -10.10 1.62
C VAL A 220 35.77 -8.93 0.65
N ASP A 221 35.05 -9.00 -0.45
CA ASP A 221 34.91 -7.90 -1.41
C ASP A 221 33.77 -6.93 -1.08
N GLY A 222 33.63 -5.87 -1.87
CA GLY A 222 32.61 -4.85 -1.66
C GLY A 222 31.16 -5.33 -1.84
N SER A 223 30.92 -6.55 -2.35
CA SER A 223 29.57 -7.13 -2.49
C SER A 223 29.08 -7.82 -1.22
N TYR A 224 29.98 -8.14 -0.28
CA TYR A 224 29.67 -8.92 0.91
C TYR A 224 28.63 -8.23 1.82
N ALA A 225 28.86 -6.99 2.20
CA ALA A 225 27.93 -6.26 3.06
C ALA A 225 26.55 -6.04 2.42
N PRO A 226 26.42 -5.63 1.14
CA PRO A 226 25.14 -5.59 0.43
C PRO A 226 24.43 -6.95 0.37
N THR A 227 25.16 -8.03 0.21
CA THR A 227 24.61 -9.40 0.14
C THR A 227 24.03 -9.83 1.50
N LEU A 228 24.73 -9.56 2.60
CA LEU A 228 24.21 -9.80 3.95
C LEU A 228 22.98 -8.94 4.26
N ALA A 229 22.97 -7.67 3.83
CA ALA A 229 21.82 -6.80 4.01
C ALA A 229 20.57 -7.34 3.28
N ARG A 230 20.71 -7.84 2.06
CA ARG A 230 19.61 -8.48 1.31
C ARG A 230 19.13 -9.76 2.00
N ALA A 231 20.05 -10.61 2.47
CA ALA A 231 19.71 -11.83 3.20
C ALA A 231 18.93 -11.52 4.48
N ARG A 232 19.34 -10.50 5.23
CA ARG A 232 18.64 -10.04 6.43
C ARG A 232 17.23 -9.55 6.10
N ALA A 233 17.08 -8.67 5.12
CA ALA A 233 15.77 -8.15 4.69
C ALA A 233 14.82 -9.27 4.22
N LEU A 234 15.34 -10.31 3.56
CA LEU A 234 14.54 -11.46 3.14
C LEU A 234 14.05 -12.29 4.33
N VAL A 235 14.91 -12.55 5.33
CA VAL A 235 14.53 -13.28 6.56
C VAL A 235 13.50 -12.46 7.36
N GLU A 236 13.74 -11.16 7.57
CA GLU A 236 12.82 -10.26 8.27
C GLU A 236 11.44 -10.23 7.59
N ARG A 237 11.40 -10.19 6.25
CA ARG A 237 10.14 -10.26 5.51
C ARG A 237 9.41 -11.58 5.72
N ALA A 238 10.13 -12.71 5.68
CA ALA A 238 9.54 -14.02 5.90
C ALA A 238 8.96 -14.14 7.33
N GLU A 239 9.66 -13.62 8.33
CA GLU A 239 9.21 -13.63 9.72
C GLU A 239 8.02 -12.71 9.96
N ALA A 240 8.01 -11.52 9.35
CA ALA A 240 6.88 -10.60 9.43
C ALA A 240 5.60 -11.20 8.82
N LEU A 241 5.70 -11.87 7.65
CA LEU A 241 4.56 -12.52 7.00
C LEU A 241 4.08 -13.77 7.74
N ALA A 242 4.95 -14.46 8.47
CA ALA A 242 4.54 -15.61 9.29
C ALA A 242 3.85 -15.21 10.60
N ALA A 243 3.93 -13.94 10.98
CA ALA A 243 3.30 -13.40 12.21
C ALA A 243 1.89 -12.80 11.95
N LEU A 244 1.44 -12.70 10.66
CA LEU A 244 0.10 -12.26 10.26
C LEU A 244 -0.89 -13.41 10.34
#